data_259763c681643940aac80cd454277129
#
_entry.id   259763c681643940aac80cd454277129
#
_cell.length_a   1.000
_cell.length_b   1.000
_cell.length_c   1.000
_cell.angle_alpha   90.00
_cell.angle_beta   90.00
_cell.angle_gamma   90.00
#
_symmetry.space_group_name_H-M   'P 1'
#
loop_
_entity.id
_entity.type
_entity.pdbx_description
1 polymer ?
#
loop_
_entity_poly.entity_id
_entity_poly.type
_entity_poly.pdbx_seq_one_letter_code
_entity_poly.pdbx_strand_id
1 'polypeptide(L)'
;MTIKGKVAIITGASSGIGYATALALSKAGAKVAIGARRIDKLDQLANEITKNGGEVLSQKLDVTKKDDCDAIAAQTIKKWGTVDILVNNAGLMPLSFVKSLKVDEWEQMIDVNIKGVLFCTAAVIPHLKEKKSGHIVNISSVAGRLVFPSGSVYCATKHAVTAFSEGLRQEFSARSNIRVTCIEPGVVETELLNTITDESLQSFIETSKKTQGLKADDIANAILFAVHSPEHMNVNEILVRPTTQER
;
A
#
# COMPACT_ATOMS: atom_id res chain seq x y z
N MET A 1 -11.89 15.79 8.81
CA MET A 1 -13.08 15.24 8.12
C MET A 1 -13.36 13.83 8.66
N THR A 2 -14.58 13.39 8.73
CA THR A 2 -14.86 12.00 9.13
C THR A 2 -14.80 11.09 7.90
N ILE A 3 -14.20 9.89 8.06
CA ILE A 3 -14.25 8.83 7.05
C ILE A 3 -15.33 7.79 7.36
N LYS A 4 -16.20 8.09 8.34
CA LYS A 4 -17.33 7.22 8.69
C LYS A 4 -18.22 6.99 7.48
N GLY A 5 -18.47 5.73 7.16
CA GLY A 5 -19.25 5.30 6.01
C GLY A 5 -18.51 5.33 4.65
N LYS A 6 -17.29 5.88 4.57
CA LYS A 6 -16.44 5.77 3.37
C LYS A 6 -16.04 4.32 3.12
N VAL A 7 -15.84 3.97 1.86
CA VAL A 7 -15.48 2.62 1.42
C VAL A 7 -14.03 2.60 0.95
N ALA A 8 -13.20 1.78 1.58
CA ALA A 8 -11.78 1.66 1.27
C ALA A 8 -11.41 0.27 0.75
N ILE A 9 -10.62 0.20 -0.31
CA ILE A 9 -9.95 -1.02 -0.77
C ILE A 9 -8.50 -0.98 -0.28
N ILE A 10 -8.02 -2.04 0.37
CA ILE A 10 -6.64 -2.17 0.85
C ILE A 10 -6.01 -3.43 0.27
N THR A 11 -4.93 -3.25 -0.51
CA THR A 11 -4.18 -4.38 -1.08
C THR A 11 -3.04 -4.81 -0.14
N GLY A 12 -2.68 -6.10 -0.19
CA GLY A 12 -1.64 -6.63 0.69
C GLY A 12 -2.01 -6.62 2.17
N ALA A 13 -3.31 -6.75 2.49
CA ALA A 13 -3.84 -6.61 3.84
C ALA A 13 -3.57 -7.82 4.77
N SER A 14 -2.89 -8.87 4.30
CA SER A 14 -2.66 -10.08 5.10
C SER A 14 -1.62 -9.92 6.21
N SER A 15 -0.85 -8.85 6.24
CA SER A 15 0.17 -8.57 7.29
C SER A 15 0.64 -7.11 7.24
N GLY A 16 1.44 -6.72 8.24
CA GLY A 16 2.19 -5.46 8.28
C GLY A 16 1.31 -4.22 8.11
N ILE A 17 1.79 -3.28 7.28
CA ILE A 17 1.14 -1.98 7.08
C ILE A 17 -0.30 -2.13 6.58
N GLY A 18 -0.56 -3.05 5.62
CA GLY A 18 -1.89 -3.26 5.08
C GLY A 18 -2.89 -3.77 6.12
N TYR A 19 -2.46 -4.69 6.99
CA TYR A 19 -3.25 -5.20 8.11
C TYR A 19 -3.60 -4.07 9.10
N ALA A 20 -2.59 -3.34 9.56
CA ALA A 20 -2.78 -2.21 10.49
C ALA A 20 -3.67 -1.11 9.87
N THR A 21 -3.48 -0.80 8.58
CA THR A 21 -4.30 0.18 7.87
C THR A 21 -5.76 -0.23 7.79
N ALA A 22 -6.05 -1.50 7.50
CA ALA A 22 -7.43 -2.00 7.44
C ALA A 22 -8.12 -1.89 8.80
N LEU A 23 -7.43 -2.25 9.90
CA LEU A 23 -7.95 -2.07 11.25
C LEU A 23 -8.18 -0.60 11.59
N ALA A 24 -7.21 0.26 11.30
CA ALA A 24 -7.27 1.67 11.62
C ALA A 24 -8.42 2.38 10.86
N LEU A 25 -8.57 2.12 9.56
CA LEU A 25 -9.67 2.67 8.76
C LEU A 25 -11.03 2.14 9.24
N SER A 26 -11.13 0.85 9.56
CA SER A 26 -12.36 0.26 10.09
C SER A 26 -12.74 0.87 11.44
N LYS A 27 -11.80 1.02 12.38
CA LYS A 27 -12.01 1.68 13.68
C LYS A 27 -12.48 3.13 13.53
N ALA A 28 -12.02 3.82 12.47
CA ALA A 28 -12.46 5.18 12.14
C ALA A 28 -13.83 5.23 11.43
N GLY A 29 -14.48 4.07 11.25
CA GLY A 29 -15.83 3.93 10.71
C GLY A 29 -15.92 3.74 9.21
N ALA A 30 -14.81 3.49 8.52
CA ALA A 30 -14.83 3.10 7.11
C ALA A 30 -15.24 1.62 6.95
N LYS A 31 -15.92 1.32 5.83
CA LYS A 31 -16.11 -0.04 5.33
C LYS A 31 -14.88 -0.45 4.55
N VAL A 32 -14.34 -1.64 4.78
CA VAL A 32 -13.06 -2.03 4.20
C VAL A 32 -13.16 -3.29 3.34
N ALA A 33 -12.72 -3.20 2.09
CA ALA A 33 -12.45 -4.36 1.23
C ALA A 33 -10.95 -4.68 1.33
N ILE A 34 -10.65 -5.87 1.84
CA ILE A 34 -9.28 -6.33 2.08
C ILE A 34 -8.89 -7.40 1.06
N GLY A 35 -7.74 -7.22 0.43
CA GLY A 35 -7.26 -8.15 -0.59
C GLY A 35 -5.82 -8.58 -0.37
N ALA A 36 -5.54 -9.88 -0.49
CA ALA A 36 -4.21 -10.47 -0.51
C ALA A 36 -4.25 -11.92 -1.02
N ARG A 37 -3.06 -12.53 -1.21
CA ARG A 37 -2.95 -13.94 -1.64
C ARG A 37 -3.24 -14.94 -0.52
N ARG A 38 -2.92 -14.60 0.75
CA ARG A 38 -3.06 -15.48 1.92
C ARG A 38 -4.46 -15.32 2.51
N ILE A 39 -5.38 -16.21 2.12
CA ILE A 39 -6.79 -16.16 2.52
C ILE A 39 -6.95 -16.39 4.02
N ASP A 40 -6.23 -17.35 4.59
CA ASP A 40 -6.24 -17.66 6.02
C ASP A 40 -5.97 -16.41 6.89
N LYS A 41 -5.02 -15.58 6.46
CA LYS A 41 -4.69 -14.31 7.13
C LYS A 41 -5.74 -13.23 6.92
N LEU A 42 -6.34 -13.18 5.72
CA LEU A 42 -7.44 -12.26 5.46
C LEU A 42 -8.69 -12.62 6.29
N ASP A 43 -8.99 -13.91 6.46
CA ASP A 43 -10.13 -14.36 7.27
C ASP A 43 -9.92 -14.02 8.75
N GLN A 44 -8.68 -14.13 9.27
CA GLN A 44 -8.34 -13.68 10.62
C GLN A 44 -8.60 -12.18 10.78
N LEU A 45 -8.13 -11.36 9.84
CA LEU A 45 -8.35 -9.92 9.85
C LEU A 45 -9.84 -9.56 9.71
N ALA A 46 -10.56 -10.23 8.81
CA ALA A 46 -11.99 -10.01 8.61
C ALA A 46 -12.78 -10.32 9.89
N ASN A 47 -12.45 -11.41 10.57
CA ASN A 47 -13.07 -11.78 11.84
C ASN A 47 -12.78 -10.74 12.93
N GLU A 48 -11.54 -10.22 13.01
CA GLU A 48 -11.18 -9.17 13.96
C GLU A 48 -11.95 -7.88 13.70
N ILE A 49 -12.02 -7.43 12.42
CA ILE A 49 -12.80 -6.26 12.03
C ILE A 49 -14.26 -6.41 12.39
N THR A 50 -14.87 -7.56 12.06
CA THR A 50 -16.29 -7.84 12.35
C THR A 50 -16.56 -7.90 13.85
N LYS A 51 -15.69 -8.53 14.64
CA LYS A 51 -15.78 -8.58 16.09
C LYS A 51 -15.75 -7.20 16.74
N ASN A 52 -15.04 -6.26 16.13
CA ASN A 52 -14.96 -4.87 16.55
C ASN A 52 -16.11 -3.99 15.98
N GLY A 53 -17.12 -4.60 15.35
CA GLY A 53 -18.30 -3.91 14.79
C GLY A 53 -18.07 -3.24 13.45
N GLY A 54 -16.95 -3.51 12.76
CA GLY A 54 -16.66 -2.99 11.43
C GLY A 54 -17.32 -3.81 10.31
N GLU A 55 -17.46 -3.17 9.14
CA GLU A 55 -17.91 -3.83 7.91
C GLU A 55 -16.71 -4.19 7.03
N VAL A 56 -16.61 -5.45 6.60
CA VAL A 56 -15.49 -5.95 5.80
C VAL A 56 -15.95 -6.79 4.61
N LEU A 57 -15.21 -6.72 3.52
CA LEU A 57 -15.22 -7.65 2.39
C LEU A 57 -13.81 -8.24 2.27
N SER A 58 -13.67 -9.55 2.43
CA SER A 58 -12.42 -10.27 2.24
C SER A 58 -12.42 -10.94 0.86
N GLN A 59 -11.34 -10.76 0.09
CA GLN A 59 -11.21 -11.36 -1.24
C GLN A 59 -9.77 -11.76 -1.53
N LYS A 60 -9.59 -12.96 -2.14
CA LYS A 60 -8.30 -13.34 -2.70
C LYS A 60 -7.92 -12.35 -3.79
N LEU A 61 -6.71 -11.80 -3.69
CA LEU A 61 -6.20 -10.82 -4.63
C LEU A 61 -4.71 -11.08 -4.90
N ASP A 62 -4.40 -11.35 -6.14
CA ASP A 62 -3.06 -11.28 -6.68
C ASP A 62 -2.97 -10.02 -7.54
N VAL A 63 -2.28 -8.98 -7.04
CA VAL A 63 -2.18 -7.69 -7.74
C VAL A 63 -1.43 -7.76 -9.07
N THR A 64 -0.73 -8.86 -9.35
CA THR A 64 -0.09 -9.08 -10.66
C THR A 64 -1.09 -9.49 -11.73
N LYS A 65 -2.34 -9.84 -11.34
CA LYS A 65 -3.44 -10.22 -12.20
C LYS A 65 -4.45 -9.09 -12.31
N LYS A 66 -4.57 -8.51 -13.50
CA LYS A 66 -5.51 -7.41 -13.73
C LYS A 66 -6.95 -7.80 -13.38
N ASP A 67 -7.36 -9.02 -13.74
CA ASP A 67 -8.72 -9.51 -13.50
C ASP A 67 -9.05 -9.59 -11.99
N ASP A 68 -8.07 -9.96 -11.14
CA ASP A 68 -8.27 -9.97 -9.69
C ASP A 68 -8.46 -8.54 -9.16
N CYS A 69 -7.72 -7.56 -9.72
CA CYS A 69 -7.84 -6.15 -9.35
C CYS A 69 -9.20 -5.58 -9.79
N ASP A 70 -9.65 -5.90 -11.00
CA ASP A 70 -10.98 -5.50 -11.48
C ASP A 70 -12.08 -6.16 -10.64
N ALA A 71 -11.91 -7.43 -10.25
CA ALA A 71 -12.88 -8.17 -9.47
C ALA A 71 -13.08 -7.58 -8.07
N ILE A 72 -12.00 -7.21 -7.34
CA ILE A 72 -12.16 -6.61 -6.00
C ILE A 72 -12.85 -5.26 -6.07
N ALA A 73 -12.54 -4.42 -7.07
CA ALA A 73 -13.21 -3.15 -7.28
C ALA A 73 -14.70 -3.34 -7.58
N ALA A 74 -15.03 -4.23 -8.51
CA ALA A 74 -16.43 -4.55 -8.88
C ALA A 74 -17.24 -5.11 -7.70
N GLN A 75 -16.67 -6.05 -6.92
CA GLN A 75 -17.34 -6.63 -5.77
C GLN A 75 -17.55 -5.60 -4.64
N THR A 76 -16.57 -4.71 -4.44
CA THR A 76 -16.68 -3.61 -3.48
C THR A 76 -17.83 -2.67 -3.85
N ILE A 77 -17.89 -2.24 -5.11
CA ILE A 77 -18.97 -1.40 -5.63
C ILE A 77 -20.32 -2.12 -5.54
N LYS A 78 -20.38 -3.40 -5.91
CA LYS A 78 -21.60 -4.22 -5.81
C LYS A 78 -22.11 -4.30 -4.36
N LYS A 79 -21.21 -4.44 -3.37
CA LYS A 79 -21.59 -4.58 -1.96
C LYS A 79 -22.04 -3.26 -1.32
N TRP A 80 -21.38 -2.15 -1.61
CA TRP A 80 -21.58 -0.88 -0.90
C TRP A 80 -21.95 0.31 -1.79
N GLY A 81 -22.09 0.09 -3.11
CA GLY A 81 -22.47 1.13 -4.08
C GLY A 81 -21.33 2.08 -4.48
N THR A 82 -20.18 2.00 -3.85
CA THR A 82 -19.06 2.94 -4.08
C THR A 82 -17.70 2.38 -3.70
N VAL A 83 -16.65 3.05 -4.19
CA VAL A 83 -15.29 3.06 -3.64
C VAL A 83 -14.92 4.53 -3.42
N ASP A 84 -14.34 4.85 -2.27
CA ASP A 84 -13.88 6.20 -1.92
C ASP A 84 -12.37 6.27 -1.78
N ILE A 85 -11.74 5.21 -1.28
CA ILE A 85 -10.31 5.17 -0.95
C ILE A 85 -9.72 3.89 -1.55
N LEU A 86 -8.58 4.03 -2.23
CA LEU A 86 -7.72 2.90 -2.61
C LEU A 86 -6.39 3.03 -1.88
N VAL A 87 -5.98 1.99 -1.15
CA VAL A 87 -4.64 1.89 -0.55
C VAL A 87 -3.85 0.81 -1.29
N ASN A 88 -2.98 1.24 -2.19
CA ASN A 88 -2.01 0.37 -2.87
C ASN A 88 -0.83 0.09 -1.93
N ASN A 89 -0.97 -0.96 -1.14
CA ASN A 89 0.02 -1.35 -0.14
C ASN A 89 0.75 -2.66 -0.49
N ALA A 90 0.18 -3.51 -1.33
CA ALA A 90 0.84 -4.75 -1.74
C ALA A 90 2.25 -4.47 -2.30
N GLY A 91 3.25 -5.18 -1.78
CA GLY A 91 4.64 -5.00 -2.18
C GLY A 91 5.54 -6.11 -1.67
N LEU A 92 6.73 -6.22 -2.26
CA LEU A 92 7.79 -7.13 -1.82
C LEU A 92 9.17 -6.49 -2.05
N MET A 93 10.18 -7.01 -1.35
CA MET A 93 11.52 -6.43 -1.30
C MET A 93 12.61 -7.51 -1.26
N PRO A 94 12.72 -8.42 -2.23
CA PRO A 94 13.83 -9.35 -2.33
C PRO A 94 15.10 -8.59 -2.76
N LEU A 95 15.80 -8.04 -1.76
CA LEU A 95 17.06 -7.33 -1.99
C LEU A 95 18.14 -8.31 -2.43
N SER A 96 18.93 -7.89 -3.41
CA SER A 96 20.10 -8.64 -3.88
C SER A 96 21.11 -7.71 -4.56
N PHE A 97 22.39 -8.02 -4.48
CA PHE A 97 23.36 -7.33 -5.34
C PHE A 97 23.10 -7.68 -6.81
N VAL A 98 23.28 -6.71 -7.72
CA VAL A 98 23.04 -6.93 -9.15
C VAL A 98 23.88 -8.11 -9.69
N LYS A 99 25.09 -8.28 -9.18
CA LYS A 99 25.96 -9.42 -9.53
C LYS A 99 25.40 -10.80 -9.22
N SER A 100 24.41 -10.88 -8.31
CA SER A 100 23.75 -12.15 -7.93
C SER A 100 22.72 -12.59 -9.00
N LEU A 101 22.42 -11.75 -9.98
CA LEU A 101 21.55 -12.02 -11.15
C LEU A 101 20.22 -12.69 -10.80
N LYS A 102 19.58 -12.26 -9.71
CA LYS A 102 18.25 -12.76 -9.26
C LYS A 102 17.13 -12.23 -10.16
N VAL A 103 17.17 -12.53 -11.46
CA VAL A 103 16.29 -11.93 -12.47
C VAL A 103 14.81 -12.20 -12.19
N ASP A 104 14.46 -13.41 -11.78
CA ASP A 104 13.06 -13.77 -11.45
C ASP A 104 12.50 -12.90 -10.30
N GLU A 105 13.35 -12.54 -9.32
CA GLU A 105 12.98 -11.66 -8.21
C GLU A 105 12.83 -10.20 -8.69
N TRP A 106 13.62 -9.77 -9.66
CA TRP A 106 13.46 -8.45 -10.28
C TRP A 106 12.13 -8.33 -11.01
N GLU A 107 11.77 -9.36 -11.80
CA GLU A 107 10.47 -9.43 -12.47
C GLU A 107 9.33 -9.41 -11.47
N GLN A 108 9.42 -10.20 -10.40
CA GLN A 108 8.41 -10.19 -9.33
C GLN A 108 8.26 -8.80 -8.68
N MET A 109 9.37 -8.08 -8.43
CA MET A 109 9.31 -6.71 -7.89
C MET A 109 8.60 -5.76 -8.84
N ILE A 110 8.89 -5.83 -10.14
CA ILE A 110 8.23 -5.01 -11.15
C ILE A 110 6.73 -5.35 -11.21
N ASP A 111 6.40 -6.63 -11.25
CA ASP A 111 5.02 -7.10 -11.36
C ASP A 111 4.18 -6.69 -10.14
N VAL A 112 4.70 -6.86 -8.94
CA VAL A 112 3.95 -6.53 -7.72
C VAL A 112 3.99 -5.04 -7.42
N ASN A 113 5.19 -4.45 -7.36
CA ASN A 113 5.37 -3.09 -6.85
C ASN A 113 4.97 -2.01 -7.87
N ILE A 114 5.04 -2.31 -9.18
CA ILE A 114 4.67 -1.36 -10.24
C ILE A 114 3.35 -1.78 -10.88
N LYS A 115 3.30 -2.92 -11.59
CA LYS A 115 2.08 -3.31 -12.31
C LYS A 115 0.90 -3.48 -11.37
N GLY A 116 1.10 -4.03 -10.16
CA GLY A 116 0.05 -4.17 -9.16
C GLY A 116 -0.58 -2.82 -8.79
N VAL A 117 0.23 -1.78 -8.59
CA VAL A 117 -0.26 -0.41 -8.33
C VAL A 117 -1.03 0.13 -9.54
N LEU A 118 -0.51 -0.08 -10.76
CA LEU A 118 -1.18 0.36 -11.99
C LEU A 118 -2.53 -0.33 -12.17
N PHE A 119 -2.61 -1.65 -11.99
CA PHE A 119 -3.83 -2.42 -12.20
C PHE A 119 -4.92 -2.08 -11.18
N CYS A 120 -4.56 -2.01 -9.88
CA CYS A 120 -5.53 -1.62 -8.85
C CYS A 120 -6.02 -0.18 -9.03
N THR A 121 -5.13 0.73 -9.44
CA THR A 121 -5.51 2.11 -9.76
C THR A 121 -6.45 2.15 -10.97
N ALA A 122 -6.12 1.45 -12.05
CA ALA A 122 -6.96 1.38 -13.25
C ALA A 122 -8.36 0.82 -12.94
N ALA A 123 -8.48 -0.15 -12.03
CA ALA A 123 -9.75 -0.74 -11.64
C ALA A 123 -10.71 0.25 -10.94
N VAL A 124 -10.19 1.25 -10.23
CA VAL A 124 -11.04 2.21 -9.48
C VAL A 124 -11.20 3.56 -10.17
N ILE A 125 -10.25 3.99 -11.00
CA ILE A 125 -10.25 5.32 -11.64
C ILE A 125 -11.56 5.64 -12.39
N PRO A 126 -12.17 4.75 -13.19
CA PRO A 126 -13.43 5.06 -13.88
C PRO A 126 -14.53 5.48 -12.91
N HIS A 127 -14.70 4.72 -11.81
CA HIS A 127 -15.71 5.02 -10.79
C HIS A 127 -15.40 6.32 -10.03
N LEU A 128 -14.15 6.53 -9.60
CA LEU A 128 -13.76 7.76 -8.89
C LEU A 128 -13.92 9.00 -9.77
N LYS A 129 -13.60 8.88 -11.07
CA LYS A 129 -13.75 9.96 -12.06
C LYS A 129 -15.20 10.33 -12.30
N GLU A 130 -16.09 9.35 -12.45
CA GLU A 130 -17.54 9.56 -12.59
C GLU A 130 -18.10 10.27 -11.36
N LYS A 131 -17.72 9.81 -10.17
CA LYS A 131 -18.14 10.37 -8.89
C LYS A 131 -17.53 11.75 -8.60
N LYS A 132 -16.44 12.14 -9.28
CA LYS A 132 -15.64 13.35 -9.02
C LYS A 132 -15.20 13.48 -7.56
N SER A 133 -14.82 12.38 -6.96
CA SER A 133 -14.36 12.32 -5.57
C SER A 133 -13.64 11.00 -5.33
N GLY A 134 -12.53 11.05 -4.60
CA GLY A 134 -11.80 9.86 -4.20
C GLY A 134 -10.45 10.17 -3.59
N HIS A 135 -9.80 9.13 -3.07
CA HIS A 135 -8.43 9.25 -2.55
C HIS A 135 -7.64 7.98 -2.88
N ILE A 136 -6.54 8.11 -3.60
CA ILE A 136 -5.59 7.03 -3.86
C ILE A 136 -4.38 7.24 -2.97
N VAL A 137 -4.04 6.23 -2.17
CA VAL A 137 -2.87 6.22 -1.29
C VAL A 137 -1.93 5.13 -1.79
N ASN A 138 -0.74 5.51 -2.20
CA ASN A 138 0.29 4.59 -2.68
C ASN A 138 1.40 4.46 -1.63
N ILE A 139 1.77 3.23 -1.28
CA ILE A 139 2.87 2.98 -0.37
C ILE A 139 4.17 2.85 -1.16
N SER A 140 4.95 3.93 -1.18
CA SER A 140 6.31 3.94 -1.69
C SER A 140 7.31 3.54 -0.58
N SER A 141 8.38 4.27 -0.41
CA SER A 141 9.44 4.07 0.59
C SER A 141 10.40 5.25 0.57
N VAL A 142 11.24 5.41 1.58
CA VAL A 142 12.49 6.20 1.47
C VAL A 142 13.33 5.76 0.27
N ALA A 143 13.25 4.48 -0.12
CA ALA A 143 13.86 3.93 -1.32
C ALA A 143 13.27 4.48 -2.63
N GLY A 144 12.18 5.22 -2.59
CA GLY A 144 11.65 6.02 -3.71
C GLY A 144 12.32 7.39 -3.85
N ARG A 145 13.25 7.74 -2.94
CA ARG A 145 13.99 9.00 -2.92
C ARG A 145 15.49 8.84 -2.93
N LEU A 146 15.98 7.71 -2.49
CA LEU A 146 17.40 7.40 -2.43
C LEU A 146 17.66 5.99 -2.96
N VAL A 147 18.92 5.72 -3.28
CA VAL A 147 19.36 4.40 -3.71
C VAL A 147 20.46 3.89 -2.77
N PHE A 148 20.53 2.56 -2.62
CA PHE A 148 21.55 1.91 -1.82
C PHE A 148 21.99 0.59 -2.47
N PRO A 149 23.24 0.14 -2.21
CA PRO A 149 23.71 -1.15 -2.68
C PRO A 149 22.75 -2.28 -2.27
N SER A 150 22.60 -3.30 -3.09
CA SER A 150 21.64 -4.40 -2.99
C SER A 150 20.16 -4.03 -3.20
N GLY A 151 19.81 -2.76 -3.18
CA GLY A 151 18.44 -2.27 -3.37
C GLY A 151 18.14 -1.75 -4.78
N SER A 152 19.01 -1.90 -5.76
CA SER A 152 18.89 -1.22 -7.07
C SER A 152 17.53 -1.37 -7.72
N VAL A 153 17.01 -2.60 -7.86
CA VAL A 153 15.71 -2.85 -8.49
C VAL A 153 14.56 -2.43 -7.58
N TYR A 154 14.65 -2.72 -6.27
CA TYR A 154 13.65 -2.25 -5.32
C TYR A 154 13.52 -0.72 -5.32
N CYS A 155 14.64 0.00 -5.25
CA CYS A 155 14.65 1.47 -5.34
C CYS A 155 14.02 1.95 -6.65
N ALA A 156 14.36 1.33 -7.78
CA ALA A 156 13.76 1.66 -9.07
C ALA A 156 12.23 1.50 -9.05
N THR A 157 11.70 0.40 -8.46
CA THR A 157 10.25 0.22 -8.34
C THR A 157 9.60 1.28 -7.45
N LYS A 158 10.26 1.67 -6.35
CA LYS A 158 9.71 2.70 -5.43
C LYS A 158 9.81 4.11 -6.01
N HIS A 159 10.86 4.44 -6.76
CA HIS A 159 10.91 5.67 -7.56
C HIS A 159 9.77 5.71 -8.60
N ALA A 160 9.49 4.59 -9.27
CA ALA A 160 8.38 4.50 -10.21
C ALA A 160 7.02 4.78 -9.52
N VAL A 161 6.78 4.24 -8.31
CA VAL A 161 5.55 4.50 -7.54
C VAL A 161 5.47 5.98 -7.14
N THR A 162 6.56 6.59 -6.69
CA THR A 162 6.60 8.02 -6.33
C THR A 162 6.29 8.89 -7.55
N ALA A 163 6.94 8.64 -8.69
CA ALA A 163 6.69 9.37 -9.93
C ALA A 163 5.25 9.18 -10.44
N PHE A 164 4.73 7.95 -10.40
CA PHE A 164 3.35 7.65 -10.80
C PHE A 164 2.33 8.36 -9.89
N SER A 165 2.58 8.42 -8.59
CA SER A 165 1.70 9.12 -7.64
C SER A 165 1.60 10.60 -7.97
N GLU A 166 2.71 11.26 -8.26
CA GLU A 166 2.71 12.67 -8.66
C GLU A 166 2.04 12.88 -10.03
N GLY A 167 2.27 12.00 -11.01
CA GLY A 167 1.56 12.02 -12.29
C GLY A 167 0.04 11.95 -12.11
N LEU A 168 -0.45 10.98 -11.33
CA LEU A 168 -1.87 10.85 -11.00
C LEU A 168 -2.43 12.11 -10.34
N ARG A 169 -1.69 12.68 -9.38
CA ARG A 169 -2.10 13.91 -8.71
C ARG A 169 -2.30 15.05 -9.70
N GLN A 170 -1.36 15.26 -10.62
CA GLN A 170 -1.44 16.31 -11.63
C GLN A 170 -2.62 16.12 -12.59
N GLU A 171 -2.90 14.86 -12.96
CA GLU A 171 -3.98 14.56 -13.90
C GLU A 171 -5.38 14.67 -13.27
N PHE A 172 -5.53 14.26 -12.00
CA PHE A 172 -6.85 14.02 -11.41
C PHE A 172 -7.24 14.97 -10.28
N SER A 173 -6.29 15.51 -9.49
CA SER A 173 -6.68 16.27 -8.30
C SER A 173 -7.48 17.53 -8.65
N ALA A 174 -6.97 18.39 -9.53
CA ALA A 174 -7.66 19.63 -9.89
C ALA A 174 -8.89 19.40 -10.78
N ARG A 175 -8.90 18.35 -11.60
CA ARG A 175 -9.93 18.13 -12.63
C ARG A 175 -11.06 17.23 -12.18
N SER A 176 -10.78 16.32 -11.27
CA SER A 176 -11.71 15.25 -10.85
C SER A 176 -11.87 15.16 -9.34
N ASN A 177 -11.26 16.05 -8.58
CA ASN A 177 -11.28 16.05 -7.11
C ASN A 177 -10.88 14.68 -6.52
N ILE A 178 -9.95 13.98 -7.18
CA ILE A 178 -9.35 12.73 -6.70
C ILE A 178 -8.01 13.08 -6.08
N ARG A 179 -7.90 12.94 -4.77
CA ARG A 179 -6.65 13.17 -4.04
C ARG A 179 -5.69 12.00 -4.25
N VAL A 180 -4.42 12.27 -4.25
CA VAL A 180 -3.37 11.25 -4.34
C VAL A 180 -2.32 11.53 -3.27
N THR A 181 -2.02 10.53 -2.46
CA THR A 181 -0.99 10.60 -1.42
C THR A 181 0.04 9.49 -1.62
N CYS A 182 1.31 9.85 -1.62
CA CYS A 182 2.42 8.92 -1.56
C CYS A 182 2.93 8.84 -0.12
N ILE A 183 2.88 7.66 0.48
CA ILE A 183 3.47 7.40 1.79
C ILE A 183 4.83 6.77 1.59
N GLU A 184 5.86 7.31 2.26
CA GLU A 184 7.26 6.94 2.07
C GLU A 184 7.90 6.52 3.39
N PRO A 185 7.62 5.27 3.84
CA PRO A 185 8.19 4.76 5.07
C PRO A 185 9.69 4.52 4.98
N GLY A 186 10.38 4.76 6.08
CA GLY A 186 11.70 4.19 6.36
C GLY A 186 11.58 2.71 6.78
N VAL A 187 12.45 2.29 7.68
CA VAL A 187 12.43 0.91 8.22
C VAL A 187 11.16 0.71 9.05
N VAL A 188 10.35 -0.29 8.68
CA VAL A 188 9.14 -0.70 9.40
C VAL A 188 9.27 -2.17 9.81
N GLU A 189 8.93 -2.49 11.04
CA GLU A 189 8.92 -3.85 11.57
C GLU A 189 7.78 -4.67 10.93
N THR A 190 8.09 -5.35 9.81
CA THR A 190 7.14 -6.16 9.05
C THR A 190 7.79 -7.43 8.52
N GLU A 191 6.99 -8.31 7.93
CA GLU A 191 7.48 -9.53 7.25
C GLU A 191 8.28 -9.24 5.96
N LEU A 192 8.46 -7.98 5.57
CA LEU A 192 9.07 -7.60 4.29
C LEU A 192 10.52 -8.08 4.17
N LEU A 193 11.29 -8.06 5.27
CA LEU A 193 12.65 -8.60 5.31
C LEU A 193 12.72 -10.10 5.00
N ASN A 194 11.63 -10.84 5.23
CA ASN A 194 11.58 -12.28 4.96
C ASN A 194 11.52 -12.60 3.45
N THR A 195 11.37 -11.58 2.59
CA THR A 195 11.41 -11.75 1.13
C THR A 195 12.83 -11.78 0.57
N ILE A 196 13.85 -11.45 1.37
CA ILE A 196 15.26 -11.41 0.96
C ILE A 196 15.82 -12.82 0.96
N THR A 197 16.29 -13.28 -0.20
CA THR A 197 16.84 -14.64 -0.43
C THR A 197 18.34 -14.64 -0.72
N ASP A 198 18.98 -13.47 -0.91
CA ASP A 198 20.42 -13.36 -1.17
C ASP A 198 21.18 -13.62 0.14
N GLU A 199 21.88 -14.78 0.22
CA GLU A 199 22.65 -15.19 1.39
C GLU A 199 23.73 -14.18 1.77
N SER A 200 24.24 -13.41 0.82
CA SER A 200 25.23 -12.37 1.09
C SER A 200 24.69 -11.21 1.94
N LEU A 201 23.37 -11.14 2.13
CA LEU A 201 22.69 -10.12 2.93
C LEU A 201 22.27 -10.62 4.32
N GLN A 202 22.71 -11.81 4.75
CA GLN A 202 22.30 -12.38 6.03
C GLN A 202 22.65 -11.46 7.21
N SER A 203 23.85 -10.89 7.24
CA SER A 203 24.26 -9.94 8.29
C SER A 203 23.44 -8.66 8.29
N PHE A 204 23.04 -8.17 7.11
CA PHE A 204 22.12 -7.04 6.98
C PHE A 204 20.76 -7.36 7.57
N ILE A 205 20.19 -8.54 7.27
CA ILE A 205 18.90 -8.99 7.80
C ILE A 205 18.95 -9.07 9.33
N GLU A 206 20.01 -9.68 9.90
CA GLU A 206 20.18 -9.80 11.34
C GLU A 206 20.31 -8.45 12.05
N THR A 207 21.07 -7.52 11.45
CA THR A 207 21.23 -6.17 11.98
C THR A 207 19.91 -5.40 11.90
N SER A 208 19.21 -5.50 10.77
CA SER A 208 17.91 -4.83 10.58
C SER A 208 16.86 -5.32 11.55
N LYS A 209 16.84 -6.63 11.89
CA LYS A 209 15.93 -7.19 12.90
C LYS A 209 16.20 -6.70 14.33
N LYS A 210 17.43 -6.26 14.62
CA LYS A 210 17.83 -5.71 15.92
C LYS A 210 17.62 -4.19 16.02
N THR A 211 17.47 -3.52 14.88
CA THR A 211 17.26 -2.07 14.82
C THR A 211 15.79 -1.77 15.09
N GLN A 212 15.51 -0.88 16.01
CA GLN A 212 14.16 -0.41 16.27
C GLN A 212 13.62 0.34 15.04
N GLY A 213 12.63 -0.26 14.39
CA GLY A 213 11.90 0.31 13.27
C GLY A 213 10.62 1.01 13.71
N LEU A 214 9.93 1.62 12.75
CA LEU A 214 8.53 2.03 12.90
C LEU A 214 7.66 0.79 13.04
N LYS A 215 6.56 0.91 13.75
CA LYS A 215 5.50 -0.10 13.75
C LYS A 215 4.58 0.10 12.56
N ALA A 216 3.90 -0.95 12.15
CA ALA A 216 2.89 -0.87 11.09
C ALA A 216 1.79 0.15 11.42
N ASP A 217 1.43 0.30 12.69
CA ASP A 217 0.46 1.28 13.20
C ASP A 217 0.91 2.73 12.97
N ASP A 218 2.21 3.03 13.03
CA ASP A 218 2.72 4.38 12.77
C ASP A 218 2.41 4.80 11.32
N ILE A 219 2.56 3.86 10.37
CA ILE A 219 2.24 4.10 8.96
C ILE A 219 0.73 4.14 8.75
N ALA A 220 -0.04 3.29 9.42
CA ALA A 220 -1.50 3.35 9.38
C ALA A 220 -2.02 4.71 9.89
N ASN A 221 -1.41 5.29 10.92
CA ASN A 221 -1.73 6.62 11.43
C ASN A 221 -1.38 7.73 10.42
N ALA A 222 -0.26 7.62 9.70
CA ALA A 222 0.08 8.55 8.62
C ALA A 222 -0.94 8.48 7.46
N ILE A 223 -1.40 7.28 7.10
CA ILE A 223 -2.48 7.09 6.13
C ILE A 223 -3.78 7.71 6.65
N LEU A 224 -4.14 7.47 7.92
CA LEU A 224 -5.32 8.08 8.54
C LEU A 224 -5.26 9.61 8.49
N PHE A 225 -4.13 10.21 8.80
CA PHE A 225 -3.93 11.67 8.70
C PHE A 225 -4.24 12.16 7.28
N ALA A 226 -3.70 11.50 6.24
CA ALA A 226 -3.94 11.89 4.86
C ALA A 226 -5.42 11.76 4.47
N VAL A 227 -6.08 10.64 4.82
CA VAL A 227 -7.47 10.41 4.39
C VAL A 227 -8.48 11.25 5.18
N HIS A 228 -8.16 11.65 6.42
CA HIS A 228 -8.97 12.55 7.24
C HIS A 228 -8.85 14.03 6.85
N SER A 229 -7.84 14.38 6.06
CA SER A 229 -7.64 15.76 5.61
C SER A 229 -8.85 16.28 4.84
N PRO A 230 -9.19 17.58 4.92
CA PRO A 230 -10.31 18.17 4.19
C PRO A 230 -10.24 17.92 2.68
N GLU A 231 -11.37 17.84 2.00
CA GLU A 231 -11.42 17.50 0.55
C GLU A 231 -10.63 18.47 -0.32
N HIS A 232 -10.56 19.75 0.05
CA HIS A 232 -9.77 20.76 -0.65
C HIS A 232 -8.26 20.67 -0.40
N MET A 233 -7.83 19.79 0.52
CA MET A 233 -6.42 19.61 0.90
C MET A 233 -5.91 18.27 0.36
N ASN A 234 -4.97 18.31 -0.57
CA ASN A 234 -4.23 17.12 -0.99
C ASN A 234 -2.91 17.05 -0.22
N VAL A 235 -2.77 16.05 0.61
CA VAL A 235 -1.48 15.70 1.23
C VAL A 235 -0.71 14.89 0.20
N ASN A 236 0.26 15.51 -0.47
CA ASN A 236 0.93 14.88 -1.62
C ASN A 236 1.84 13.73 -1.18
N GLU A 237 2.63 13.97 -0.14
CA GLU A 237 3.67 13.05 0.32
C GLU A 237 3.78 13.07 1.84
N ILE A 238 4.04 11.90 2.43
CA ILE A 238 4.37 11.77 3.86
C ILE A 238 5.58 10.85 3.98
N LEU A 239 6.71 11.46 4.31
CA LEU A 239 7.96 10.76 4.59
C LEU A 239 8.07 10.51 6.10
N VAL A 240 8.17 9.25 6.51
CA VAL A 240 8.24 8.86 7.93
C VAL A 240 9.42 7.91 8.15
N ARG A 241 10.31 8.27 9.06
CA ARG A 241 11.46 7.44 9.46
C ARG A 241 11.48 7.19 10.95
N PRO A 242 12.07 6.07 11.41
CA PRO A 242 12.52 5.97 12.80
C PRO A 242 13.49 7.12 13.12
N THR A 243 13.43 7.64 14.32
CA THR A 243 14.34 8.73 14.76
C THR A 243 15.81 8.33 14.71
N THR A 244 16.09 7.03 14.69
CA THR A 244 17.43 6.43 14.62
C THR A 244 17.90 6.19 13.17
N GLN A 245 17.05 6.41 12.17
CA GLN A 245 17.41 6.21 10.76
C GLN A 245 17.93 7.52 10.15
N GLU A 246 19.23 7.55 9.82
CA GLU A 246 19.89 8.74 9.25
C GLU A 246 19.53 8.97 7.77
N ARG A 247 19.30 7.91 6.98
CA ARG A 247 19.05 7.98 5.53
C ARG A 247 17.79 7.23 5.12
#